data_f6a7c667944fc61b0c5f55d3a7b77f1a
#
_entry.id   f6a7c667944fc61b0c5f55d3a7b77f1a
#
_cell.length_a   1.000
_cell.length_b   1.000
_cell.length_c   1.000
_cell.angle_alpha   90.00
_cell.angle_beta   90.00
_cell.angle_gamma   90.00
#
_symmetry.space_group_name_H-M   'P 1'
#
loop_
_entity.id
_entity.type
_entity.pdbx_description
1 polymer ?
#
loop_
_entity_poly.entity_id
_entity_poly.type
_entity_poly.pdbx_seq_one_letter_code
_entity_poly.pdbx_strand_id
1 'polypeptide(L)'
;MLRDVELHFAYRAKQEQKELILSGSEEVSLFCDRDWLTESIDNIVKNALDHTESGDTVHITWKALPNAVQIAVKDNGCGIHPEDLHHIFKRFYRSRFSQDKQGIGLGLPLAKTIVEAHSGTIEVDSELGKGTTFTMNFLIPTKL
;
A
#
# COMPACT_ATOMS: atom_id res chain seq x y z
N MET A 1 7.39 -11.09 -6.41
CA MET A 1 6.11 -10.37 -6.29
C MET A 1 6.30 -8.86 -6.19
N LEU A 2 7.06 -8.37 -5.23
CA LEU A 2 7.24 -6.93 -5.09
C LEU A 2 8.02 -6.30 -6.25
N ARG A 3 8.86 -7.05 -6.93
CA ARG A 3 9.51 -6.59 -8.15
C ARG A 3 8.50 -6.34 -9.27
N ASP A 4 7.44 -7.12 -9.34
CA ASP A 4 6.37 -6.91 -10.32
C ASP A 4 5.67 -5.58 -10.04
N VAL A 5 5.41 -5.30 -8.75
CA VAL A 5 4.82 -4.02 -8.35
C VAL A 5 5.73 -2.86 -8.76
N GLU A 6 7.03 -2.96 -8.49
CA GLU A 6 7.99 -1.94 -8.90
C GLU A 6 7.94 -1.71 -10.41
N LEU A 7 7.93 -2.78 -11.20
CA LEU A 7 7.88 -2.66 -12.66
C LEU A 7 6.59 -2.01 -13.14
N HIS A 8 5.44 -2.30 -12.49
CA HIS A 8 4.16 -1.71 -12.86
C HIS A 8 4.15 -0.19 -12.73
N PHE A 9 4.91 0.36 -11.78
CA PHE A 9 4.86 1.79 -11.47
C PHE A 9 6.16 2.54 -11.78
N ALA A 10 7.20 1.86 -12.25
CA ALA A 10 8.50 2.49 -12.53
C ALA A 10 8.38 3.63 -13.54
N TYR A 11 7.63 3.41 -14.62
CA TYR A 11 7.43 4.42 -15.65
C TYR A 11 6.68 5.64 -15.10
N ARG A 12 5.59 5.42 -14.38
CA ARG A 12 4.81 6.49 -13.79
C ARG A 12 5.64 7.31 -12.80
N ALA A 13 6.37 6.64 -11.92
CA ALA A 13 7.22 7.30 -10.93
C ALA A 13 8.25 8.20 -11.62
N LYS A 14 8.88 7.69 -12.67
CA LYS A 14 9.87 8.45 -13.42
C LYS A 14 9.24 9.67 -14.09
N GLN A 15 8.08 9.50 -14.72
CA GLN A 15 7.38 10.59 -15.41
C GLN A 15 6.94 11.69 -14.44
N GLU A 16 6.52 11.30 -13.24
CA GLU A 16 6.06 12.24 -12.22
C GLU A 16 7.19 12.74 -11.30
N GLN A 17 8.42 12.33 -11.57
CA GLN A 17 9.61 12.70 -10.79
C GLN A 17 9.47 12.32 -9.32
N LYS A 18 8.91 11.15 -9.07
CA LYS A 18 8.79 10.55 -7.74
C LYS A 18 9.75 9.38 -7.62
N GLU A 19 10.22 9.14 -6.42
CA GLU A 19 11.13 8.04 -6.16
C GLU A 19 10.36 6.85 -5.60
N LEU A 20 10.55 5.66 -6.19
CA LEU A 20 9.96 4.42 -5.72
C LEU A 20 11.10 3.51 -5.26
N ILE A 21 11.16 3.25 -3.96
CA ILE A 21 12.24 2.49 -3.34
C ILE A 21 11.69 1.20 -2.76
N LEU A 22 12.37 0.08 -3.05
CA LEU A 22 12.10 -1.20 -2.42
C LEU A 22 13.26 -1.57 -1.51
N SER A 23 12.97 -1.96 -0.28
CA SER A 23 13.98 -2.49 0.62
C SER A 23 13.40 -3.51 1.58
N GLY A 24 14.20 -4.51 1.90
CA GLY A 24 13.86 -5.52 2.88
C GLY A 24 15.13 -6.18 3.38
N SER A 25 15.05 -6.70 4.61
CA SER A 25 16.24 -7.23 5.29
C SER A 25 16.66 -8.59 4.78
N GLU A 26 15.76 -9.38 4.25
CA GLU A 26 16.00 -10.77 3.86
C GLU A 26 15.03 -11.25 2.80
N GLU A 27 15.36 -12.39 2.20
CA GLU A 27 14.43 -13.09 1.35
C GLU A 27 13.31 -13.67 2.22
N VAL A 28 12.09 -13.28 1.95
CA VAL A 28 10.91 -13.69 2.71
C VAL A 28 9.96 -14.40 1.77
N SER A 29 9.44 -15.54 2.22
CA SER A 29 8.45 -16.31 1.47
C SER A 29 7.09 -16.22 2.13
N LEU A 30 6.07 -16.06 1.31
CA LEU A 30 4.68 -16.00 1.75
C LEU A 30 3.84 -16.92 0.86
N PHE A 31 3.08 -17.83 1.49
CA PHE A 31 2.13 -18.65 0.74
C PHE A 31 0.89 -17.82 0.43
N CYS A 32 0.68 -17.54 -0.85
CA CYS A 32 -0.39 -16.64 -1.27
C CYS A 32 -0.79 -16.89 -2.73
N ASP A 33 -1.93 -16.33 -3.10
CA ASP A 33 -2.26 -16.17 -4.51
C ASP A 33 -1.48 -14.96 -5.02
N ARG A 34 -0.44 -15.23 -5.80
CA ARG A 34 0.49 -14.19 -6.25
C ARG A 34 -0.20 -13.08 -7.03
N ASP A 35 -1.09 -13.43 -7.94
CA ASP A 35 -1.73 -12.44 -8.81
C ASP A 35 -2.66 -11.53 -8.01
N TRP A 36 -3.48 -12.11 -7.13
CA TRP A 36 -4.39 -11.34 -6.31
C TRP A 36 -3.65 -10.47 -5.31
N LEU A 37 -2.63 -11.00 -4.66
CA LEU A 37 -1.88 -10.21 -3.68
C LEU A 37 -1.09 -9.09 -4.35
N THR A 38 -0.54 -9.33 -5.53
CA THR A 38 0.11 -8.29 -6.34
C THR A 38 -0.89 -7.17 -6.65
N GLU A 39 -2.12 -7.52 -7.04
CA GLU A 39 -3.20 -6.54 -7.28
C GLU A 39 -3.48 -5.70 -6.04
N SER A 40 -3.55 -6.31 -4.87
CA SER A 40 -3.76 -5.60 -3.62
C SER A 40 -2.65 -4.57 -3.37
N ILE A 41 -1.39 -4.99 -3.51
CA ILE A 41 -0.25 -4.11 -3.28
C ILE A 41 -0.20 -3.01 -4.35
N ASP A 42 -0.49 -3.33 -5.60
CA ASP A 42 -0.57 -2.33 -6.67
C ASP A 42 -1.59 -1.23 -6.32
N ASN A 43 -2.74 -1.59 -5.78
CA ASN A 43 -3.75 -0.60 -5.39
C ASN A 43 -3.24 0.34 -4.29
N ILE A 44 -2.47 -0.19 -3.34
CA ILE A 44 -1.90 0.62 -2.27
C ILE A 44 -0.79 1.53 -2.80
N VAL A 45 0.07 1.03 -3.66
CA VAL A 45 1.14 1.83 -4.28
C VAL A 45 0.56 2.91 -5.17
N LYS A 46 -0.48 2.58 -5.95
CA LYS A 46 -1.19 3.57 -6.76
C LYS A 46 -1.73 4.70 -5.90
N ASN A 47 -2.37 4.36 -4.78
CA ASN A 47 -2.87 5.35 -3.83
C ASN A 47 -1.74 6.24 -3.31
N ALA A 48 -0.60 5.66 -2.95
CA ALA A 48 0.56 6.43 -2.49
C ALA A 48 1.05 7.41 -3.57
N LEU A 49 1.14 6.96 -4.81
CA LEU A 49 1.56 7.82 -5.92
C LEU A 49 0.54 8.92 -6.21
N ASP A 50 -0.75 8.62 -6.05
CA ASP A 50 -1.81 9.63 -6.26
C ASP A 50 -1.74 10.76 -5.22
N HIS A 51 -1.22 10.48 -4.02
CA HIS A 51 -1.16 11.45 -2.93
C HIS A 51 0.22 12.05 -2.70
N THR A 52 1.16 11.82 -3.61
CA THR A 52 2.50 12.42 -3.57
C THR A 52 2.67 13.40 -4.71
N GLU A 53 3.69 14.25 -4.57
CA GLU A 53 4.06 15.25 -5.57
C GLU A 53 5.48 14.98 -6.08
N SER A 54 5.85 15.69 -7.14
CA SER A 54 7.21 15.64 -7.69
C SER A 54 8.25 15.87 -6.60
N GLY A 55 9.23 15.00 -6.52
CA GLY A 55 10.26 15.03 -5.50
C GLY A 55 9.96 14.15 -4.29
N ASP A 56 8.73 13.68 -4.14
CA ASP A 56 8.36 12.81 -3.03
C ASP A 56 8.81 11.35 -3.27
N THR A 57 8.77 10.57 -2.20
CA THR A 57 9.22 9.18 -2.19
C THR A 57 8.10 8.25 -1.74
N VAL A 58 7.99 7.12 -2.42
CA VAL A 58 7.17 5.97 -1.98
C VAL A 58 8.13 4.83 -1.67
N HIS A 59 8.09 4.33 -0.45
CA HIS A 59 9.01 3.32 0.04
C HIS A 59 8.24 2.05 0.41
N ILE A 60 8.55 0.95 -0.26
CA ILE A 60 7.97 -0.36 0.01
C ILE A 60 9.00 -1.17 0.78
N THR A 61 8.63 -1.64 1.96
CA THR A 61 9.51 -2.45 2.81
C THR A 61 8.83 -3.78 3.14
N TRP A 62 9.65 -4.78 3.43
CA TRP A 62 9.16 -6.08 3.90
C TRP A 62 10.11 -6.62 4.94
N LYS A 63 9.55 -7.38 5.88
CA LYS A 63 10.35 -8.05 6.91
C LYS A 63 9.64 -9.29 7.44
N ALA A 64 10.42 -10.25 7.89
CA ALA A 64 9.91 -11.41 8.61
C ALA A 64 9.77 -11.07 10.09
N LEU A 65 8.62 -11.43 10.67
CA LEU A 65 8.37 -11.43 12.09
C LEU A 65 8.30 -12.88 12.56
N PRO A 66 8.34 -13.17 13.88
CA PRO A 66 8.34 -14.56 14.34
C PRO A 66 7.18 -15.42 13.82
N ASN A 67 6.02 -14.82 13.58
CA ASN A 67 4.82 -15.54 13.14
C ASN A 67 4.07 -14.81 12.02
N ALA A 68 4.74 -13.90 11.34
CA ALA A 68 4.10 -13.10 10.28
C ALA A 68 5.12 -12.57 9.28
N VAL A 69 4.62 -12.19 8.12
CA VAL A 69 5.36 -11.37 7.15
C VAL A 69 4.71 -10.00 7.13
N GLN A 70 5.50 -8.95 7.24
CA GLN A 70 5.01 -7.58 7.20
C GLN A 70 5.48 -6.89 5.93
N ILE A 71 4.52 -6.28 5.21
CA ILE A 71 4.79 -5.43 4.05
C ILE A 71 4.23 -4.05 4.36
N ALA A 72 5.05 -3.02 4.19
CA ALA A 72 4.64 -1.65 4.43
C ALA A 72 4.87 -0.79 3.19
N VAL A 73 3.94 0.10 2.91
CA VAL A 73 4.06 1.11 1.86
C VAL A 73 3.95 2.47 2.51
N LYS A 74 5.05 3.20 2.52
CA LYS A 74 5.14 4.51 3.16
C LYS A 74 5.39 5.58 2.11
N ASP A 75 4.63 6.66 2.17
CA ASP A 75 4.88 7.84 1.37
C ASP A 75 5.07 9.07 2.26
N ASN A 76 5.71 10.09 1.72
CA ASN A 76 5.89 11.39 2.37
C ASN A 76 5.04 12.47 1.69
N GLY A 77 3.87 12.07 1.20
CA GLY A 77 2.93 12.95 0.52
C GLY A 77 2.07 13.79 1.46
N CYS A 78 0.89 14.15 0.99
CA CYS A 78 0.02 15.07 1.71
C CYS A 78 -0.65 14.48 2.96
N GLY A 79 -0.66 13.16 3.10
CA GLY A 79 -1.38 12.49 4.17
C GLY A 79 -2.89 12.41 3.90
N ILE A 80 -3.61 11.86 4.87
CA ILE A 80 -5.06 11.67 4.79
C ILE A 80 -5.72 12.56 5.84
N HIS A 81 -6.75 13.30 5.43
CA HIS A 81 -7.49 14.12 6.37
C HIS A 81 -8.12 13.24 7.46
N PRO A 82 -8.06 13.64 8.76
CA PRO A 82 -8.60 12.82 9.85
C PRO A 82 -10.05 12.39 9.65
N GLU A 83 -10.88 13.24 9.03
CA GLU A 83 -12.28 12.88 8.74
C GLU A 83 -12.41 11.75 7.73
N ASP A 84 -11.41 11.55 6.87
CA ASP A 84 -11.43 10.50 5.87
C ASP A 84 -10.87 9.19 6.40
N LEU A 85 -10.00 9.23 7.40
CA LEU A 85 -9.20 8.09 7.82
C LEU A 85 -10.02 6.86 8.18
N HIS A 86 -11.19 7.06 8.77
CA HIS A 86 -12.11 5.97 9.14
C HIS A 86 -12.94 5.44 7.96
N HIS A 87 -12.84 6.07 6.80
CA HIS A 87 -13.70 5.77 5.66
C HIS A 87 -12.95 5.29 4.41
N ILE A 88 -11.61 5.28 4.43
CA ILE A 88 -10.81 5.02 3.23
C ILE A 88 -11.01 3.63 2.64
N PHE A 89 -11.46 2.67 3.45
CA PHE A 89 -11.74 1.30 2.99
C PHE A 89 -13.21 1.06 2.62
N LYS A 90 -14.04 2.08 2.70
CA LYS A 90 -15.45 1.96 2.28
C LYS A 90 -15.56 2.04 0.77
N ARG A 91 -16.38 1.17 0.19
CA ARG A 91 -16.63 1.16 -1.25
C ARG A 91 -17.22 2.49 -1.68
N PHE A 92 -16.72 2.99 -2.82
CA PHE A 92 -17.18 4.23 -3.45
C PHE A 92 -16.96 5.49 -2.60
N TYR A 93 -16.26 5.36 -1.47
CA TYR A 93 -15.93 6.55 -0.68
C TYR A 93 -14.89 7.39 -1.42
N ARG A 94 -15.15 8.67 -1.53
CA ARG A 94 -14.23 9.65 -2.09
C ARG A 94 -14.15 10.82 -1.14
N SER A 95 -12.93 11.23 -0.83
CA SER A 95 -12.72 12.39 0.03
C SER A 95 -13.11 13.68 -0.67
N ARG A 96 -13.85 14.53 0.02
CA ARG A 96 -14.09 15.89 -0.43
C ARG A 96 -12.83 16.76 -0.33
N PHE A 97 -11.81 16.29 0.37
CA PHE A 97 -10.54 17.00 0.52
C PHE A 97 -9.50 16.55 -0.50
N SER A 98 -9.77 15.49 -1.25
CA SER A 98 -8.87 14.96 -2.25
C SER A 98 -9.12 15.61 -3.60
N GLN A 99 -8.04 15.86 -4.33
CA GLN A 99 -8.14 16.33 -5.71
C GLN A 99 -8.10 15.18 -6.72
N ASP A 100 -8.01 13.96 -6.26
CA ASP A 100 -8.05 12.80 -7.14
C ASP A 100 -9.45 12.63 -7.71
N LYS A 101 -9.57 12.82 -9.01
CA LYS A 101 -10.84 12.74 -9.72
C LYS A 101 -11.00 11.46 -10.53
N GLN A 102 -10.01 10.56 -10.50
CA GLN A 102 -9.97 9.43 -11.42
C GLN A 102 -10.41 8.11 -10.78
N GLY A 103 -10.36 7.98 -9.49
CA GLY A 103 -10.75 6.74 -8.83
C GLY A 103 -12.25 6.65 -8.59
N ILE A 104 -12.79 5.44 -8.62
CA ILE A 104 -14.20 5.19 -8.29
C ILE A 104 -14.38 4.67 -6.87
N GLY A 105 -13.32 4.70 -6.06
CA GLY A 105 -13.38 4.33 -4.66
C GLY A 105 -13.42 2.83 -4.39
N LEU A 106 -12.86 2.01 -5.29
CA LEU A 106 -12.83 0.55 -5.15
C LEU A 106 -11.45 -0.02 -4.86
N GLY A 107 -10.38 0.73 -5.11
CA GLY A 107 -9.00 0.21 -4.98
C GLY A 107 -8.62 -0.19 -3.57
N LEU A 108 -8.82 0.68 -2.58
CA LEU A 108 -8.49 0.38 -1.19
C LEU A 108 -9.42 -0.67 -0.56
N PRO A 109 -10.76 -0.62 -0.77
CA PRO A 109 -11.62 -1.70 -0.31
C PRO A 109 -11.24 -3.06 -0.88
N LEU A 110 -10.90 -3.12 -2.16
CA LEU A 110 -10.45 -4.36 -2.79
C LEU A 110 -9.14 -4.85 -2.17
N ALA A 111 -8.18 -3.95 -1.96
CA ALA A 111 -6.91 -4.30 -1.33
C ALA A 111 -7.13 -4.93 0.05
N LYS A 112 -7.99 -4.34 0.87
CA LYS A 112 -8.32 -4.87 2.19
C LYS A 112 -8.96 -6.25 2.09
N THR A 113 -9.92 -6.43 1.19
CA THR A 113 -10.58 -7.72 0.98
C THR A 113 -9.57 -8.80 0.63
N ILE A 114 -8.63 -8.51 -0.27
CA ILE A 114 -7.61 -9.47 -0.68
C ILE A 114 -6.68 -9.81 0.47
N VAL A 115 -6.22 -8.81 1.21
CA VAL A 115 -5.33 -9.02 2.36
C VAL A 115 -6.01 -9.90 3.40
N GLU A 116 -7.28 -9.62 3.71
CA GLU A 116 -8.03 -10.42 4.68
C GLU A 116 -8.26 -11.85 4.20
N ALA A 117 -8.45 -12.05 2.90
CA ALA A 117 -8.58 -13.39 2.31
C ALA A 117 -7.28 -14.19 2.44
N HIS A 118 -6.15 -13.54 2.66
CA HIS A 118 -4.85 -14.17 2.88
C HIS A 118 -4.48 -14.27 4.37
N SER A 119 -5.47 -14.22 5.24
CA SER A 119 -5.28 -14.25 6.71
C SER A 119 -4.40 -13.10 7.19
N GLY A 120 -4.56 -11.96 6.56
CA GLY A 120 -3.81 -10.77 6.87
C GLY A 120 -4.67 -9.65 7.43
N THR A 121 -3.98 -8.64 7.92
CA THR A 121 -4.60 -7.38 8.34
C THR A 121 -3.94 -6.23 7.61
N ILE A 122 -4.67 -5.15 7.43
CA ILE A 122 -4.14 -3.92 6.86
C ILE A 122 -4.46 -2.77 7.81
N GLU A 123 -3.45 -1.99 8.12
CA GLU A 123 -3.57 -0.83 8.98
C GLU A 123 -3.05 0.40 8.25
N VAL A 124 -3.56 1.56 8.61
CA VAL A 124 -3.14 2.83 8.05
C VAL A 124 -2.77 3.78 9.17
N ASP A 125 -1.65 4.47 8.99
CA ASP A 125 -1.21 5.54 9.87
C ASP A 125 -0.88 6.74 8.99
N SER A 126 -1.45 7.89 9.29
CA SER A 126 -1.31 9.07 8.43
C SER A 126 -1.36 10.35 9.23
N GLU A 127 -0.59 11.32 8.78
CA GLU A 127 -0.58 12.66 9.35
C GLU A 127 -0.56 13.67 8.20
N LEU A 128 -1.50 14.61 8.23
CA LEU A 128 -1.56 15.67 7.21
C LEU A 128 -0.23 16.40 7.11
N GLY A 129 0.22 16.58 5.88
CA GLY A 129 1.48 17.26 5.58
C GLY A 129 2.73 16.42 5.78
N LYS A 130 2.62 15.21 6.29
CA LYS A 130 3.77 14.33 6.54
C LYS A 130 3.74 13.04 5.74
N GLY A 131 2.57 12.50 5.44
CA GLY A 131 2.44 11.30 4.62
C GLY A 131 1.60 10.21 5.24
N THR A 132 1.64 9.04 4.60
CA THR A 132 0.80 7.90 4.96
C THR A 132 1.63 6.62 4.93
N THR A 133 1.36 5.72 5.87
CA THR A 133 1.92 4.37 5.88
C THR A 133 0.79 3.37 5.94
N PHE A 134 0.75 2.46 4.96
CA PHE A 134 -0.10 1.28 5.00
C PHE A 134 0.75 0.09 5.40
N THR A 135 0.33 -0.64 6.41
CA THR A 135 1.04 -1.81 6.92
C THR A 135 0.16 -3.05 6.78
N MET A 136 0.66 -4.05 6.06
CA MET A 136 -0.02 -5.33 5.87
C MET A 136 0.75 -6.40 6.63
N ASN A 137 0.04 -7.15 7.48
CA ASN A 137 0.62 -8.26 8.23
C ASN A 137 -0.07 -9.55 7.81
N PHE A 138 0.71 -10.54 7.39
CA PHE A 138 0.21 -11.84 6.95
C PHE A 138 0.70 -12.90 7.93
N LEU A 139 -0.23 -13.59 8.58
CA LEU A 139 0.11 -14.64 9.54
C LEU A 139 0.74 -15.84 8.82
N ILE A 140 1.82 -16.35 9.40
CA ILE A 140 2.44 -17.58 8.95
C ILE A 140 1.94 -18.71 9.83
N PRO A 141 1.41 -19.82 9.25
CA PRO A 141 0.98 -20.95 10.05
C PRO A 141 2.11 -21.48 10.93
N THR A 142 1.82 -21.66 12.22
CA THR A 142 2.79 -22.26 13.14
C THR A 142 2.91 -23.75 12.84
N LYS A 143 4.13 -24.24 12.66
CA LYS A 143 4.36 -25.68 12.57
C LYS A 143 4.24 -26.28 13.96
N LEU A 144 3.31 -27.20 14.10
CA LEU A 144 3.19 -28.00 15.32
C LEU A 144 4.09 -29.23 15.22
#